data_0c7bf1b7ded11840c5956a4ae87a1bf7
#
_entry.id   0c7bf1b7ded11840c5956a4ae87a1bf7
#
_cell.length_a   1.000
_cell.length_b   1.000
_cell.length_c   1.000
_cell.angle_alpha   90.00
_cell.angle_beta   90.00
_cell.angle_gamma   90.00
#
_symmetry.space_group_name_H-M   'P 1'
#
loop_
_entity.id
_entity.type
_entity.pdbx_description
1 polymer ?
#
loop_
_entity_poly.entity_id
_entity_poly.type
_entity_poly.pdbx_seq_one_letter_code
_entity_poly.pdbx_strand_id
1 'polypeptide(L)'
;MDDELPLPSRDPFRRLALAELEELVQSAQELIESVRDAAIEPNRTKTLRGFTASEVCRYLGDISMDTLYRRLKKDTTLPQGTQISARRREFTVGEIHLLQRAFAPSPKRPPAQEPLILSVCNFKGGVAKTTTTAHLAQYLCLMGYRVLLVDLDAQASLTQMFGILPHSEVPTENTARPYFEGPTVNGAGERNPDWTGTLKTAIQKTHWPQLDLIPSNLGLYGAEFALARRVRDEENFLFYRVLREGLDGVKQDYDVVLLDTAPSLSFVNSNALFAADALVITLPPAPLDVQSASLFYELIASVVRTIDQVQGDAKAFEFAAVLLTRFRPKDKNHQRIASRIRTYLKDTFTNPMVQTVVLERLGLKLLTLYEADPQDEATKYEGDRRAFERALEAMNDVNREIEQSIQAVWARGALAASVAGALPALAPLQKAANG
;
A
#
# COMPACT_ATOMS: atom_id res chain seq x y z
N MET A 1 -36.15 -19.95 -15.59
CA MET A 1 -36.49 -21.00 -14.61
C MET A 1 -35.31 -21.02 -13.67
N ASP A 2 -35.48 -20.25 -12.59
CA ASP A 2 -34.47 -20.16 -11.54
C ASP A 2 -34.50 -21.46 -10.74
N ASP A 3 -33.51 -22.33 -10.97
CA ASP A 3 -33.27 -23.50 -10.11
C ASP A 3 -32.80 -22.97 -8.74
N GLU A 4 -33.75 -22.66 -7.86
CA GLU A 4 -33.44 -22.48 -6.44
C GLU A 4 -32.90 -23.82 -5.92
N LEU A 5 -31.58 -23.86 -5.71
CA LEU A 5 -30.94 -24.96 -4.99
C LEU A 5 -31.59 -25.07 -3.60
N PRO A 6 -32.08 -26.24 -3.18
CA PRO A 6 -32.70 -26.40 -1.87
C PRO A 6 -31.68 -26.04 -0.80
N LEU A 7 -32.07 -25.10 0.09
CA LEU A 7 -31.24 -24.73 1.23
C LEU A 7 -30.97 -25.98 2.08
N PRO A 8 -29.70 -26.32 2.35
CA PRO A 8 -29.37 -27.48 3.19
C PRO A 8 -29.96 -27.31 4.58
N SER A 9 -30.63 -28.33 5.09
CA SER A 9 -31.18 -28.33 6.43
C SER A 9 -30.02 -28.32 7.44
N ARG A 10 -29.94 -27.24 8.24
CA ARG A 10 -28.95 -27.13 9.30
C ARG A 10 -29.34 -28.03 10.49
N ASP A 11 -28.49 -28.99 10.85
CA ASP A 11 -28.59 -29.69 12.13
C ASP A 11 -27.99 -28.82 13.25
N PRO A 12 -28.79 -28.23 14.15
CA PRO A 12 -28.30 -27.34 15.21
C PRO A 12 -27.49 -28.07 16.30
N PHE A 13 -27.49 -29.40 16.30
CA PHE A 13 -26.81 -30.22 17.31
C PHE A 13 -25.54 -30.93 16.73
N ARG A 14 -25.22 -30.71 15.46
CA ARG A 14 -24.05 -31.34 14.85
C ARG A 14 -22.76 -30.83 15.51
N ARG A 15 -21.99 -31.75 16.09
CA ARG A 15 -20.62 -31.47 16.52
C ARG A 15 -19.68 -31.69 15.35
N LEU A 16 -18.74 -30.78 15.18
CA LEU A 16 -17.70 -30.87 14.14
C LEU A 16 -16.42 -31.44 14.77
N ALA A 17 -15.98 -32.59 14.32
CA ALA A 17 -14.67 -33.13 14.61
C ALA A 17 -13.65 -32.63 13.57
N LEU A 18 -12.38 -33.03 13.69
CA LEU A 18 -11.30 -32.57 12.79
C LEU A 18 -11.59 -32.91 11.32
N ALA A 19 -12.09 -34.12 11.04
CA ALA A 19 -12.39 -34.54 9.67
C ALA A 19 -13.46 -33.66 8.99
N GLU A 20 -14.54 -33.32 9.74
CA GLU A 20 -15.59 -32.44 9.19
C GLU A 20 -15.10 -30.99 9.03
N LEU A 21 -14.14 -30.55 9.86
CA LEU A 21 -13.49 -29.24 9.66
C LEU A 21 -12.61 -29.23 8.41
N GLU A 22 -11.89 -30.34 8.12
CA GLU A 22 -11.09 -30.50 6.90
C GLU A 22 -11.99 -30.52 5.65
N GLU A 23 -13.14 -31.20 5.69
CA GLU A 23 -14.15 -31.15 4.62
C GLU A 23 -14.68 -29.73 4.38
N LEU A 24 -14.94 -28.97 5.47
CA LEU A 24 -15.37 -27.57 5.36
C LEU A 24 -14.29 -26.67 4.75
N VAL A 25 -13.03 -26.91 5.06
CA VAL A 25 -11.91 -26.19 4.44
C VAL A 25 -11.89 -26.45 2.94
N GLN A 26 -12.02 -27.71 2.51
CA GLN A 26 -12.06 -28.05 1.09
C GLN A 26 -13.27 -27.42 0.39
N SER A 27 -14.47 -27.54 0.98
CA SER A 27 -15.69 -26.92 0.43
C SER A 27 -15.59 -25.39 0.36
N ALA A 28 -14.93 -24.75 1.33
CA ALA A 28 -14.70 -23.30 1.30
C ALA A 28 -13.72 -22.91 0.20
N GLN A 29 -12.70 -23.73 -0.07
CA GLN A 29 -11.77 -23.51 -1.17
C GLN A 29 -12.47 -23.64 -2.54
N GLU A 30 -13.27 -24.67 -2.73
CA GLU A 30 -14.09 -24.85 -3.94
C GLU A 30 -15.09 -23.69 -4.15
N LEU A 31 -15.71 -23.21 -3.05
CA LEU A 31 -16.58 -22.03 -3.09
C LEU A 31 -15.81 -20.78 -3.51
N ILE A 32 -14.60 -20.55 -2.97
CA ILE A 32 -13.76 -19.41 -3.34
C ILE A 32 -13.40 -19.48 -4.83
N GLU A 33 -13.03 -20.65 -5.33
CA GLU A 33 -12.76 -20.84 -6.77
C GLU A 33 -13.99 -20.55 -7.62
N SER A 34 -15.15 -21.07 -7.23
CA SER A 34 -16.42 -20.84 -7.94
C SER A 34 -16.84 -19.36 -7.95
N VAL A 35 -16.75 -18.69 -6.80
CA VAL A 35 -17.06 -17.25 -6.68
C VAL A 35 -16.07 -16.41 -7.48
N ARG A 36 -14.80 -16.83 -7.50
CA ARG A 36 -13.76 -16.17 -8.29
C ARG A 36 -13.99 -16.32 -9.78
N ASP A 37 -14.25 -17.54 -10.24
CA ASP A 37 -14.53 -17.80 -11.66
C ASP A 37 -15.74 -17.00 -12.12
N ALA A 38 -16.74 -16.82 -11.28
CA ALA A 38 -17.88 -15.95 -11.55
C ALA A 38 -17.55 -14.45 -11.50
N ALA A 39 -16.55 -14.02 -10.70
CA ALA A 39 -16.22 -12.61 -10.50
C ALA A 39 -15.10 -12.11 -11.43
N ILE A 40 -14.22 -13.00 -11.91
CA ILE A 40 -12.97 -12.64 -12.59
C ILE A 40 -12.93 -13.18 -14.03
N GLU A 41 -13.93 -13.95 -14.51
CA GLU A 41 -13.94 -14.39 -15.90
C GLU A 41 -14.00 -13.19 -16.88
N PRO A 42 -13.23 -13.25 -17.98
CA PRO A 42 -12.51 -14.38 -18.56
C PRO A 42 -10.97 -14.35 -18.43
N ASN A 43 -10.36 -13.50 -17.63
CA ASN A 43 -8.89 -13.35 -17.59
C ASN A 43 -8.27 -13.73 -16.25
N ARG A 44 -7.62 -14.91 -16.17
CA ARG A 44 -6.78 -15.34 -15.04
C ARG A 44 -5.57 -14.41 -14.77
N THR A 45 -5.18 -13.61 -15.74
CA THR A 45 -4.10 -12.62 -15.62
C THR A 45 -4.68 -11.23 -15.80
N LYS A 46 -4.52 -10.38 -14.76
CA LYS A 46 -4.86 -8.97 -14.89
C LYS A 46 -3.99 -8.31 -15.95
N THR A 47 -4.63 -7.60 -16.87
CA THR A 47 -3.97 -6.75 -17.86
C THR A 47 -4.34 -5.30 -17.60
N LEU A 48 -3.38 -4.39 -17.85
CA LEU A 48 -3.66 -2.97 -17.74
C LEU A 48 -4.42 -2.47 -18.96
N ARG A 49 -5.40 -1.62 -18.72
CA ARG A 49 -6.06 -0.85 -19.79
C ARG A 49 -5.10 0.15 -20.46
N GLY A 50 -5.47 0.62 -21.61
CA GLY A 50 -4.85 1.81 -22.20
C GLY A 50 -5.31 3.10 -21.50
N PHE A 51 -4.44 4.11 -21.46
CA PHE A 51 -4.73 5.43 -20.92
C PHE A 51 -4.92 6.44 -22.04
N THR A 52 -6.00 7.19 -22.01
CA THR A 52 -6.31 8.20 -23.02
C THR A 52 -5.30 9.34 -23.00
N ALA A 53 -5.14 10.04 -24.13
CA ALA A 53 -4.25 11.19 -24.21
C ALA A 53 -4.57 12.29 -23.17
N SER A 54 -5.85 12.44 -22.78
CA SER A 54 -6.24 13.35 -21.70
C SER A 54 -5.73 12.92 -20.34
N GLU A 55 -5.76 11.62 -20.03
CA GLU A 55 -5.18 11.08 -18.79
C GLU A 55 -3.65 11.23 -18.80
N VAL A 56 -3.01 10.94 -19.95
CA VAL A 56 -1.55 11.14 -20.11
C VAL A 56 -1.16 12.59 -19.85
N CYS A 57 -1.89 13.57 -20.36
CA CYS A 57 -1.64 14.99 -20.07
C CYS A 57 -1.62 15.30 -18.58
N ARG A 58 -2.53 14.68 -17.81
CA ARG A 58 -2.56 14.81 -16.35
C ARG A 58 -1.31 14.22 -15.69
N TYR A 59 -0.89 13.03 -16.10
CA TYR A 59 0.31 12.38 -15.55
C TYR A 59 1.63 13.02 -16.02
N LEU A 60 1.58 13.90 -17.02
CA LEU A 60 2.72 14.72 -17.46
C LEU A 60 2.79 16.09 -16.77
N GLY A 61 2.03 16.33 -15.71
CA GLY A 61 1.98 17.59 -14.97
C GLY A 61 0.93 18.56 -15.50
N ASP A 62 -0.24 18.05 -15.84
CA ASP A 62 -1.42 18.80 -16.32
C ASP A 62 -1.13 19.65 -17.58
N ILE A 63 -0.31 19.13 -18.50
CA ILE A 63 -0.05 19.79 -19.77
C ILE A 63 -1.28 19.79 -20.68
N SER A 64 -1.36 20.72 -21.61
CA SER A 64 -2.45 20.75 -22.60
C SER A 64 -2.30 19.64 -23.67
N MET A 65 -3.43 19.18 -24.22
CA MET A 65 -3.46 18.23 -25.34
C MET A 65 -2.66 18.75 -26.54
N ASP A 66 -2.73 20.05 -26.83
CA ASP A 66 -1.98 20.67 -27.89
C ASP A 66 -0.47 20.59 -27.65
N THR A 67 -0.02 20.78 -26.40
CA THR A 67 1.39 20.63 -26.03
C THR A 67 1.86 19.18 -26.23
N LEU A 68 1.07 18.19 -25.80
CA LEU A 68 1.37 16.77 -26.02
C LEU A 68 1.52 16.48 -27.52
N TYR A 69 0.49 16.75 -28.31
CA TYR A 69 0.50 16.41 -29.75
C TYR A 69 1.55 17.19 -30.53
N ARG A 70 1.81 18.45 -30.19
CA ARG A 70 2.90 19.24 -30.82
C ARG A 70 4.27 18.60 -30.56
N ARG A 71 4.51 18.12 -29.33
CA ARG A 71 5.75 17.44 -28.97
C ARG A 71 5.90 16.09 -29.67
N LEU A 72 4.84 15.27 -29.68
CA LEU A 72 4.81 13.99 -30.40
C LEU A 72 5.05 14.15 -31.90
N LYS A 73 4.49 15.19 -32.53
CA LYS A 73 4.70 15.51 -33.94
C LYS A 73 6.15 15.96 -34.23
N LYS A 74 6.75 16.71 -33.30
CA LYS A 74 8.11 17.22 -33.44
C LYS A 74 9.17 16.13 -33.26
N ASP A 75 8.90 15.18 -32.38
CA ASP A 75 9.82 14.10 -32.01
C ASP A 75 9.13 12.74 -32.18
N THR A 76 9.39 12.14 -33.36
CA THR A 76 8.81 10.84 -33.73
C THR A 76 9.46 9.66 -33.00
N THR A 77 10.53 9.86 -32.24
CA THR A 77 11.16 8.83 -31.40
C THR A 77 10.38 8.60 -30.12
N LEU A 78 9.52 9.56 -29.73
CA LEU A 78 8.64 9.42 -28.57
C LEU A 78 7.51 8.43 -28.85
N PRO A 79 7.02 7.72 -27.80
CA PRO A 79 5.86 6.86 -27.92
C PRO A 79 4.67 7.63 -28.49
N GLN A 80 4.09 7.08 -29.54
CA GLN A 80 2.97 7.72 -30.25
C GLN A 80 1.60 7.24 -29.74
N GLY A 81 1.56 6.23 -28.88
CA GLY A 81 0.34 5.56 -28.45
C GLY A 81 -0.36 4.81 -29.59
N THR A 82 -1.31 3.97 -29.26
CA THR A 82 -2.11 3.17 -30.21
C THR A 82 -3.41 3.89 -30.55
N GLN A 83 -3.72 4.04 -31.84
CA GLN A 83 -4.98 4.59 -32.31
C GLN A 83 -6.10 3.52 -32.19
N ILE A 84 -7.02 3.68 -31.28
CA ILE A 84 -8.15 2.75 -31.06
C ILE A 84 -9.35 3.09 -31.94
N SER A 85 -9.60 4.39 -32.14
CA SER A 85 -10.64 4.88 -33.06
C SER A 85 -10.26 6.25 -33.59
N ALA A 86 -11.07 6.81 -34.51
CA ALA A 86 -10.81 8.14 -35.11
C ALA A 86 -10.59 9.25 -34.06
N ARG A 87 -11.13 9.09 -32.84
CA ARG A 87 -11.09 10.10 -31.75
C ARG A 87 -10.42 9.62 -30.48
N ARG A 88 -9.97 8.33 -30.41
CA ARG A 88 -9.40 7.73 -29.19
C ARG A 88 -8.02 7.18 -29.49
N ARG A 89 -7.04 7.74 -28.82
CA ARG A 89 -5.66 7.24 -28.78
C ARG A 89 -5.33 6.86 -27.32
N GLU A 90 -4.67 5.74 -27.18
CA GLU A 90 -4.32 5.18 -25.88
C GLU A 90 -2.82 4.92 -25.78
N PHE A 91 -2.34 5.03 -24.56
CA PHE A 91 -0.94 4.82 -24.19
C PHE A 91 -0.87 3.77 -23.09
N THR A 92 0.12 2.92 -23.15
CA THR A 92 0.47 2.02 -22.03
C THR A 92 1.17 2.79 -20.92
N VAL A 93 1.19 2.24 -19.69
CA VAL A 93 1.95 2.83 -18.57
C VAL A 93 3.43 2.96 -18.91
N GLY A 94 4.01 1.98 -19.62
CA GLY A 94 5.40 2.06 -20.09
C GLY A 94 5.65 3.26 -21.01
N GLU A 95 4.72 3.54 -21.94
CA GLU A 95 4.81 4.73 -22.81
C GLU A 95 4.64 6.02 -22.01
N ILE A 96 3.76 6.06 -21.00
CA ILE A 96 3.61 7.21 -20.10
C ILE A 96 4.94 7.50 -19.39
N HIS A 97 5.63 6.48 -18.87
CA HIS A 97 6.92 6.64 -18.21
C HIS A 97 8.01 7.15 -19.18
N LEU A 98 8.00 6.71 -20.43
CA LEU A 98 8.92 7.25 -21.44
C LEU A 98 8.64 8.72 -21.75
N LEU A 99 7.36 9.09 -21.87
CA LEU A 99 6.94 10.47 -22.06
C LEU A 99 7.32 11.34 -20.86
N GLN A 100 7.11 10.87 -19.63
CA GLN A 100 7.51 11.60 -18.42
C GLN A 100 9.00 11.92 -18.42
N ARG A 101 9.85 10.96 -18.76
CA ARG A 101 11.31 11.20 -18.90
C ARG A 101 11.65 12.24 -19.96
N ALA A 102 10.90 12.28 -21.05
CA ALA A 102 11.12 13.24 -22.14
C ALA A 102 10.62 14.65 -21.79
N PHE A 103 9.53 14.76 -21.03
CA PHE A 103 8.94 16.05 -20.65
C PHE A 103 9.54 16.64 -19.36
N ALA A 104 9.90 15.77 -18.40
CA ALA A 104 10.50 16.14 -17.11
C ALA A 104 11.61 15.13 -16.76
N PRO A 105 12.84 15.32 -17.24
CA PRO A 105 13.93 14.34 -17.15
C PRO A 105 14.45 14.12 -15.71
N SER A 106 14.01 14.89 -14.73
CA SER A 106 14.43 14.74 -13.34
C SER A 106 13.80 13.50 -12.68
N PRO A 107 14.57 12.73 -11.91
CA PRO A 107 14.03 11.61 -11.14
C PRO A 107 13.00 12.11 -10.12
N LYS A 108 11.98 11.29 -9.84
CA LYS A 108 10.90 11.65 -8.89
C LYS A 108 11.43 11.80 -7.47
N ARG A 109 12.26 10.86 -7.02
CA ARG A 109 13.03 10.99 -5.79
C ARG A 109 14.37 11.68 -6.12
N PRO A 110 14.71 12.79 -5.47
CA PRO A 110 16.03 13.41 -5.64
C PRO A 110 17.15 12.42 -5.26
N PRO A 111 18.26 12.33 -6.01
CA PRO A 111 19.30 11.32 -5.82
C PRO A 111 19.92 11.28 -4.41
N ALA A 112 19.96 12.43 -3.72
CA ALA A 112 20.50 12.55 -2.36
C ALA A 112 19.49 12.22 -1.24
N GLN A 113 18.25 11.87 -1.60
CA GLN A 113 17.21 11.57 -0.64
C GLN A 113 17.01 10.06 -0.49
N GLU A 114 16.72 9.62 0.74
CA GLU A 114 16.35 8.24 1.03
C GLU A 114 14.97 7.89 0.48
N PRO A 115 14.74 6.62 0.08
CA PRO A 115 13.38 6.14 -0.18
C PRO A 115 12.49 6.29 1.04
N LEU A 116 11.24 6.68 0.85
CA LEU A 116 10.29 6.84 1.95
C LEU A 116 9.52 5.54 2.19
N ILE A 117 9.52 5.04 3.42
CA ILE A 117 8.67 3.93 3.85
C ILE A 117 7.43 4.52 4.50
N LEU A 118 6.26 4.27 3.90
CA LEU A 118 4.98 4.79 4.35
C LEU A 118 4.04 3.65 4.72
N SER A 119 3.51 3.66 5.95
CA SER A 119 2.53 2.67 6.41
C SER A 119 1.12 3.25 6.36
N VAL A 120 0.20 2.52 5.72
CA VAL A 120 -1.24 2.79 5.79
C VAL A 120 -1.83 1.92 6.91
N CYS A 121 -2.23 2.53 8.00
CA CYS A 121 -2.48 1.81 9.24
C CYS A 121 -3.74 2.28 9.99
N ASN A 122 -4.33 1.34 10.72
CA ASN A 122 -5.34 1.50 11.76
C ASN A 122 -5.64 0.10 12.33
N PHE A 123 -6.04 -0.01 13.61
CA PHE A 123 -6.42 -1.31 14.22
C PHE A 123 -7.77 -1.82 13.76
N LYS A 124 -8.65 -0.95 13.28
CA LYS A 124 -9.99 -1.36 12.91
C LYS A 124 -10.01 -2.00 11.52
N GLY A 125 -10.75 -3.09 11.37
CA GLY A 125 -11.05 -3.70 10.09
C GLY A 125 -12.06 -2.85 9.30
N GLY A 126 -12.00 -2.93 7.96
CA GLY A 126 -12.97 -2.28 7.08
C GLY A 126 -12.88 -0.74 7.00
N VAL A 127 -11.78 -0.13 7.44
CA VAL A 127 -11.52 1.32 7.34
C VAL A 127 -10.80 1.75 6.06
N ALA A 128 -10.79 0.88 5.05
CA ALA A 128 -10.22 1.10 3.73
C ALA A 128 -8.68 1.24 3.67
N LYS A 129 -7.92 0.59 4.57
CA LYS A 129 -6.44 0.54 4.51
C LYS A 129 -5.96 0.01 3.17
N THR A 130 -6.25 -1.24 2.87
CA THR A 130 -5.84 -1.94 1.63
C THR A 130 -6.29 -1.21 0.37
N THR A 131 -7.53 -0.69 0.36
CA THR A 131 -8.04 0.10 -0.77
C THR A 131 -7.21 1.38 -0.97
N THR A 132 -6.86 2.07 0.11
CA THR A 132 -6.00 3.26 0.08
C THR A 132 -4.61 2.91 -0.42
N THR A 133 -3.99 1.84 0.13
CA THR A 133 -2.65 1.37 -0.25
C THR A 133 -2.58 1.04 -1.75
N ALA A 134 -3.54 0.25 -2.25
CA ALA A 134 -3.56 -0.15 -3.66
C ALA A 134 -3.72 1.05 -4.61
N HIS A 135 -4.67 1.95 -4.33
CA HIS A 135 -4.88 3.13 -5.17
C HIS A 135 -3.71 4.11 -5.11
N LEU A 136 -3.11 4.32 -3.93
CA LEU A 136 -1.93 5.16 -3.80
C LEU A 136 -0.74 4.59 -4.58
N ALA A 137 -0.49 3.28 -4.49
CA ALA A 137 0.58 2.62 -5.22
C ALA A 137 0.46 2.78 -6.73
N GLN A 138 -0.75 2.54 -7.26
CA GLN A 138 -1.02 2.66 -8.69
C GLN A 138 -0.95 4.11 -9.16
N TYR A 139 -1.45 5.06 -8.35
CA TYR A 139 -1.31 6.49 -8.63
C TYR A 139 0.17 6.91 -8.70
N LEU A 140 0.97 6.54 -7.69
CA LEU A 140 2.39 6.85 -7.67
C LEU A 140 3.12 6.22 -8.87
N CYS A 141 2.77 4.98 -9.24
CA CYS A 141 3.29 4.34 -10.44
C CYS A 141 2.93 5.15 -11.70
N LEU A 142 1.68 5.59 -11.87
CA LEU A 142 1.26 6.46 -12.99
C LEU A 142 2.00 7.79 -13.00
N MET A 143 2.33 8.33 -11.82
CA MET A 143 3.16 9.53 -11.70
C MET A 143 4.65 9.28 -11.96
N GLY A 144 5.08 8.02 -12.18
CA GLY A 144 6.44 7.63 -12.56
C GLY A 144 7.38 7.29 -11.41
N TYR A 145 6.85 7.03 -10.22
CA TYR A 145 7.62 6.51 -9.09
C TYR A 145 7.84 5.00 -9.22
N ARG A 146 8.97 4.53 -8.67
CA ARG A 146 9.22 3.11 -8.44
C ARG A 146 8.67 2.75 -7.05
N VAL A 147 7.71 1.85 -7.00
CA VAL A 147 6.97 1.53 -5.77
C VAL A 147 7.17 0.06 -5.39
N LEU A 148 7.46 -0.19 -4.12
CA LEU A 148 7.37 -1.51 -3.51
C LEU A 148 6.16 -1.55 -2.58
N LEU A 149 5.26 -2.48 -2.83
CA LEU A 149 4.19 -2.84 -1.90
C LEU A 149 4.63 -3.97 -0.98
N VAL A 150 4.25 -3.91 0.29
CA VAL A 150 4.44 -5.01 1.25
C VAL A 150 3.10 -5.30 1.90
N ASP A 151 2.55 -6.47 1.61
CA ASP A 151 1.31 -6.95 2.23
C ASP A 151 1.66 -7.64 3.57
N LEU A 152 1.26 -7.02 4.67
CA LEU A 152 1.49 -7.50 6.04
C LEU A 152 0.20 -7.98 6.72
N ASP A 153 -0.85 -8.23 5.93
CA ASP A 153 -2.08 -8.87 6.39
C ASP A 153 -2.12 -10.32 5.92
N ALA A 154 -2.24 -11.27 6.85
CA ALA A 154 -2.37 -12.69 6.52
C ALA A 154 -3.66 -13.01 5.71
N GLN A 155 -4.64 -12.09 5.69
CA GLN A 155 -5.80 -12.20 4.80
C GLN A 155 -5.43 -11.93 3.34
N ALA A 156 -4.27 -11.31 3.08
CA ALA A 156 -3.69 -11.09 1.76
C ALA A 156 -4.62 -10.36 0.77
N SER A 157 -5.43 -9.43 1.28
CA SER A 157 -6.38 -8.69 0.45
C SER A 157 -5.68 -7.80 -0.58
N LEU A 158 -4.53 -7.20 -0.23
CA LEU A 158 -3.71 -6.44 -1.17
C LEU A 158 -3.16 -7.34 -2.28
N THR A 159 -2.63 -8.49 -1.92
CA THR A 159 -2.12 -9.51 -2.85
C THR A 159 -3.18 -9.91 -3.87
N GLN A 160 -4.42 -10.18 -3.40
CA GLN A 160 -5.55 -10.52 -4.27
C GLN A 160 -5.94 -9.36 -5.19
N MET A 161 -5.90 -8.11 -4.73
CA MET A 161 -6.18 -6.93 -5.55
C MET A 161 -5.19 -6.79 -6.72
N PHE A 162 -3.99 -7.37 -6.62
CA PHE A 162 -3.02 -7.42 -7.71
C PHE A 162 -3.13 -8.69 -8.58
N GLY A 163 -4.18 -9.48 -8.40
CA GLY A 163 -4.49 -10.65 -9.23
C GLY A 163 -3.68 -11.89 -8.89
N ILE A 164 -2.99 -11.89 -7.75
CA ILE A 164 -2.21 -13.03 -7.27
C ILE A 164 -3.07 -13.80 -6.24
N LEU A 165 -3.11 -15.12 -6.38
CA LEU A 165 -3.86 -15.99 -5.47
C LEU A 165 -3.01 -16.39 -4.26
N PRO A 166 -3.35 -15.92 -3.05
CA PRO A 166 -2.52 -16.15 -1.88
C PRO A 166 -2.33 -17.63 -1.52
N HIS A 167 -3.36 -18.46 -1.77
CA HIS A 167 -3.36 -19.85 -1.33
C HIS A 167 -2.71 -20.82 -2.34
N SER A 168 -2.73 -20.49 -3.62
CA SER A 168 -2.24 -21.38 -4.68
C SER A 168 -1.00 -20.86 -5.41
N GLU A 169 -0.79 -19.55 -5.45
CA GLU A 169 0.28 -18.92 -6.23
C GLU A 169 1.38 -18.29 -5.36
N VAL A 170 1.16 -18.20 -4.04
CA VAL A 170 2.13 -17.62 -3.09
C VAL A 170 2.60 -18.69 -2.10
N PRO A 171 3.69 -19.39 -2.39
CA PRO A 171 4.37 -20.23 -1.39
C PRO A 171 4.80 -19.36 -0.20
N THR A 172 4.75 -19.92 1.00
CA THR A 172 5.07 -19.16 2.24
C THR A 172 6.49 -18.61 2.23
N GLU A 173 7.43 -19.31 1.64
CA GLU A 173 8.83 -18.91 1.43
C GLU A 173 8.97 -17.66 0.53
N ASN A 174 7.96 -17.33 -0.28
CA ASN A 174 7.90 -16.15 -1.13
C ASN A 174 7.14 -14.98 -0.49
N THR A 175 6.95 -15.00 0.83
CA THR A 175 6.37 -13.92 1.63
C THR A 175 7.43 -13.31 2.55
N ALA A 176 7.06 -12.31 3.33
CA ALA A 176 7.93 -11.75 4.37
C ALA A 176 8.14 -12.70 5.57
N ARG A 177 7.38 -13.81 5.68
CA ARG A 177 7.41 -14.70 6.84
C ARG A 177 8.79 -15.28 7.14
N PRO A 178 9.55 -15.89 6.19
CA PRO A 178 10.86 -16.46 6.49
C PRO A 178 11.83 -15.43 7.09
N TYR A 179 11.71 -14.17 6.67
CA TYR A 179 12.54 -13.10 7.20
C TYR A 179 12.22 -12.79 8.67
N PHE A 180 10.95 -12.80 9.06
CA PHE A 180 10.52 -12.69 10.46
C PHE A 180 10.93 -13.89 11.30
N GLU A 181 10.87 -15.10 10.76
CA GLU A 181 11.29 -16.33 11.42
C GLU A 181 12.78 -16.34 11.75
N GLY A 182 13.58 -15.70 10.90
CA GLY A 182 15.02 -15.60 11.08
C GLY A 182 15.79 -16.87 10.67
N PRO A 183 17.09 -16.93 10.99
CA PRO A 183 18.00 -17.99 10.50
C PRO A 183 17.76 -19.37 11.13
N THR A 184 17.02 -19.46 12.23
CA THR A 184 16.80 -20.73 12.95
C THR A 184 15.32 -20.97 13.24
N VAL A 185 14.87 -22.22 13.10
CA VAL A 185 13.44 -22.59 13.32
C VAL A 185 13.14 -23.00 14.76
N ASN A 186 14.14 -23.28 15.58
CA ASN A 186 13.96 -23.69 16.97
C ASN A 186 15.11 -23.23 17.87
N GLY A 187 14.92 -23.33 19.18
CA GLY A 187 15.94 -23.01 20.18
C GLY A 187 17.18 -23.94 20.19
N ALA A 188 17.13 -25.04 19.43
CA ALA A 188 18.27 -25.94 19.26
C ALA A 188 19.23 -25.53 18.14
N GLY A 189 18.93 -24.38 17.46
CA GLY A 189 19.78 -23.83 16.41
C GLY A 189 19.64 -24.53 15.05
N GLU A 190 18.55 -25.26 14.82
CA GLU A 190 18.25 -25.84 13.52
C GLU A 190 18.02 -24.74 12.48
N ARG A 191 18.72 -24.84 11.34
CA ARG A 191 18.68 -23.84 10.29
C ARG A 191 17.30 -23.77 9.66
N ASN A 192 16.78 -22.55 9.48
CA ASN A 192 15.59 -22.27 8.67
C ASN A 192 15.96 -22.38 7.18
N PRO A 193 15.45 -23.38 6.43
CA PRO A 193 15.78 -23.55 5.01
C PRO A 193 15.27 -22.39 4.14
N ASP A 194 14.19 -21.74 4.54
CA ASP A 194 13.53 -20.66 3.78
C ASP A 194 14.13 -19.28 4.05
N TRP A 195 15.01 -19.18 5.07
CA TRP A 195 15.66 -17.92 5.39
C TRP A 195 16.85 -17.63 4.46
N THR A 196 16.71 -16.60 3.65
CA THR A 196 17.71 -16.19 2.66
C THR A 196 18.57 -15.00 3.12
N GLY A 197 18.28 -14.41 4.29
CA GLY A 197 18.93 -13.20 4.79
C GLY A 197 18.52 -11.92 4.08
N THR A 198 17.53 -11.97 3.19
CA THR A 198 17.04 -10.80 2.44
C THR A 198 15.57 -10.93 2.10
N LEU A 199 14.87 -9.80 2.04
CA LEU A 199 13.50 -9.73 1.50
C LEU A 199 13.45 -9.76 -0.04
N LYS A 200 14.62 -9.69 -0.72
CA LYS A 200 14.67 -9.62 -2.17
C LYS A 200 14.03 -10.83 -2.86
N THR A 201 14.14 -12.01 -2.25
CA THR A 201 13.55 -13.25 -2.77
C THR A 201 12.04 -13.29 -2.72
N ALA A 202 11.42 -12.52 -1.82
CA ALA A 202 9.96 -12.40 -1.71
C ALA A 202 9.37 -11.35 -2.68
N ILE A 203 10.19 -10.53 -3.34
CA ILE A 203 9.70 -9.48 -4.24
C ILE A 203 9.24 -10.09 -5.56
N GLN A 204 7.99 -9.83 -5.92
CA GLN A 204 7.38 -10.27 -7.17
C GLN A 204 7.00 -9.07 -8.03
N LYS A 205 7.12 -9.23 -9.35
CA LYS A 205 6.62 -8.26 -10.33
C LYS A 205 5.10 -8.31 -10.39
N THR A 206 4.47 -7.15 -10.44
CA THR A 206 3.04 -7.06 -10.70
C THR A 206 2.78 -6.80 -12.20
N HIS A 207 1.51 -6.78 -12.59
CA HIS A 207 1.11 -6.35 -13.94
C HIS A 207 1.30 -4.83 -14.17
N TRP A 208 1.67 -4.06 -13.12
CA TRP A 208 2.00 -2.64 -13.20
C TRP A 208 3.52 -2.43 -13.38
N PRO A 209 3.98 -1.76 -14.45
CA PRO A 209 5.40 -1.39 -14.58
C PRO A 209 5.88 -0.53 -13.40
N GLN A 210 7.09 -0.81 -12.89
CA GLN A 210 7.69 -0.08 -11.76
C GLN A 210 6.94 -0.21 -10.42
N LEU A 211 6.03 -1.18 -10.30
CA LEU A 211 5.34 -1.51 -9.07
C LEU A 211 5.54 -2.99 -8.77
N ASP A 212 6.27 -3.26 -7.71
CA ASP A 212 6.58 -4.61 -7.22
C ASP A 212 5.83 -4.87 -5.92
N LEU A 213 5.66 -6.15 -5.57
CA LEU A 213 4.92 -6.57 -4.39
C LEU A 213 5.69 -7.65 -3.63
N ILE A 214 5.80 -7.52 -2.31
CA ILE A 214 6.01 -8.63 -1.41
C ILE A 214 4.62 -9.12 -1.00
N PRO A 215 4.16 -10.27 -1.52
CA PRO A 215 2.82 -10.78 -1.28
C PRO A 215 2.69 -11.37 0.11
N SER A 216 1.46 -11.59 0.53
CA SER A 216 1.10 -12.29 1.77
C SER A 216 0.28 -13.54 1.49
N ASN A 217 0.22 -14.40 2.49
CA ASN A 217 -0.71 -15.51 2.58
C ASN A 217 -1.00 -15.83 4.05
N LEU A 218 -1.89 -16.80 4.29
CA LEU A 218 -2.29 -17.21 5.66
C LEU A 218 -1.07 -17.66 6.50
N GLY A 219 -0.01 -18.15 5.87
CA GLY A 219 1.23 -18.54 6.54
C GLY A 219 1.90 -17.40 7.30
N LEU A 220 1.61 -16.12 6.96
CA LEU A 220 2.18 -14.98 7.69
C LEU A 220 1.81 -14.96 9.18
N TYR A 221 0.71 -15.61 9.60
CA TYR A 221 0.42 -15.82 11.03
C TYR A 221 1.55 -16.56 11.75
N GLY A 222 2.33 -17.40 11.07
CA GLY A 222 3.51 -18.05 11.63
C GLY A 222 4.58 -17.07 12.11
N ALA A 223 4.67 -15.89 11.51
CA ALA A 223 5.62 -14.86 11.91
C ALA A 223 5.35 -14.33 13.34
N GLU A 224 4.08 -14.25 13.77
CA GLU A 224 3.72 -13.84 15.13
C GLU A 224 4.29 -14.80 16.17
N PHE A 225 4.12 -16.10 15.95
CA PHE A 225 4.67 -17.12 16.85
C PHE A 225 6.20 -17.16 16.82
N ALA A 226 6.78 -16.98 15.64
CA ALA A 226 8.22 -16.97 15.47
C ALA A 226 8.87 -15.78 16.19
N LEU A 227 8.33 -14.57 16.03
CA LEU A 227 8.81 -13.37 16.71
C LEU A 227 8.67 -13.51 18.24
N ALA A 228 7.53 -14.02 18.73
CA ALA A 228 7.34 -14.27 20.16
C ALA A 228 8.38 -15.28 20.71
N ARG A 229 8.70 -16.35 19.97
CA ARG A 229 9.73 -17.30 20.31
C ARG A 229 11.11 -16.64 20.35
N ARG A 230 11.47 -15.86 19.30
CA ARG A 230 12.74 -15.16 19.21
C ARG A 230 12.95 -14.17 20.38
N VAL A 231 11.91 -13.44 20.76
CA VAL A 231 11.94 -12.56 21.96
C VAL A 231 12.28 -13.34 23.23
N ARG A 232 11.79 -14.58 23.37
CA ARG A 232 12.09 -15.42 24.52
C ARG A 232 13.48 -16.04 24.48
N ASP A 233 13.93 -16.49 23.30
CA ASP A 233 15.08 -17.39 23.14
C ASP A 233 16.37 -16.64 22.74
N GLU A 234 16.27 -15.45 22.13
CA GLU A 234 17.40 -14.65 21.67
C GLU A 234 17.64 -13.46 22.63
N GLU A 235 18.81 -13.44 23.27
CA GLU A 235 19.18 -12.33 24.16
C GLU A 235 19.30 -11.01 23.39
N ASN A 236 18.73 -9.94 23.92
CA ASN A 236 18.71 -8.59 23.30
C ASN A 236 18.07 -8.51 21.92
N PHE A 237 17.18 -9.45 21.56
CA PHE A 237 16.49 -9.43 20.28
C PHE A 237 15.47 -8.29 20.19
N LEU A 238 15.67 -7.39 19.24
CA LEU A 238 14.81 -6.23 18.99
C LEU A 238 13.77 -6.57 17.92
N PHE A 239 12.72 -7.27 18.31
CA PHE A 239 11.71 -7.83 17.40
C PHE A 239 11.10 -6.81 16.44
N TYR A 240 10.99 -5.56 16.83
CA TYR A 240 10.37 -4.49 16.04
C TYR A 240 11.26 -3.95 14.92
N ARG A 241 12.56 -4.32 14.89
CA ARG A 241 13.52 -3.87 13.86
C ARG A 241 13.58 -4.79 12.64
N VAL A 242 13.09 -6.00 12.74
CA VAL A 242 13.29 -7.05 11.73
C VAL A 242 12.84 -6.58 10.35
N LEU A 243 11.64 -6.02 10.22
CA LEU A 243 11.15 -5.53 8.93
C LEU A 243 11.98 -4.34 8.40
N ARG A 244 12.37 -3.41 9.29
CA ARG A 244 13.19 -2.25 8.88
C ARG A 244 14.52 -2.70 8.31
N GLU A 245 15.20 -3.62 8.97
CA GLU A 245 16.48 -4.17 8.53
C GLU A 245 16.35 -4.90 7.18
N GLY A 246 15.27 -5.65 7.00
CA GLY A 246 14.97 -6.29 5.72
C GLY A 246 14.71 -5.30 4.59
N LEU A 247 13.96 -4.26 4.87
CA LEU A 247 13.65 -3.21 3.89
C LEU A 247 14.86 -2.35 3.55
N ASP A 248 15.76 -2.08 4.51
CA ASP A 248 16.99 -1.35 4.24
C ASP A 248 17.87 -2.05 3.18
N GLY A 249 17.78 -3.39 3.10
CA GLY A 249 18.48 -4.20 2.09
C GLY A 249 17.91 -4.12 0.67
N VAL A 250 16.70 -3.60 0.48
CA VAL A 250 16.00 -3.60 -0.82
C VAL A 250 15.43 -2.24 -1.22
N LYS A 251 15.20 -1.32 -0.29
CA LYS A 251 14.47 -0.07 -0.53
C LYS A 251 15.12 0.85 -1.56
N GLN A 252 16.45 0.78 -1.74
CA GLN A 252 17.17 1.67 -2.67
C GLN A 252 16.78 1.51 -4.14
N ASP A 253 16.22 0.35 -4.50
CA ASP A 253 15.67 0.10 -5.83
C ASP A 253 14.36 0.84 -6.10
N TYR A 254 13.75 1.43 -5.05
CA TYR A 254 12.44 2.10 -5.08
C TYR A 254 12.53 3.56 -4.66
N ASP A 255 11.48 4.31 -4.93
CA ASP A 255 11.32 5.68 -4.45
C ASP A 255 10.42 5.71 -3.21
N VAL A 256 9.39 4.85 -3.19
CA VAL A 256 8.44 4.71 -2.07
C VAL A 256 8.20 3.24 -1.78
N VAL A 257 8.20 2.88 -0.50
CA VAL A 257 7.76 1.56 0.00
C VAL A 257 6.44 1.77 0.75
N LEU A 258 5.38 1.06 0.37
CA LEU A 258 4.07 1.14 1.00
C LEU A 258 3.78 -0.14 1.78
N LEU A 259 3.48 0.01 3.08
CA LEU A 259 3.14 -1.10 3.97
C LEU A 259 1.61 -1.12 4.18
N ASP A 260 0.95 -2.22 3.78
CA ASP A 260 -0.44 -2.50 4.12
C ASP A 260 -0.50 -3.36 5.37
N THR A 261 -1.23 -2.95 6.40
CA THR A 261 -1.22 -3.58 7.72
C THR A 261 -2.53 -4.27 8.06
N ALA A 262 -2.45 -5.39 8.80
CA ALA A 262 -3.60 -6.08 9.36
C ALA A 262 -4.35 -5.19 10.39
N PRO A 263 -5.66 -5.44 10.62
CA PRO A 263 -6.43 -4.76 11.65
C PRO A 263 -6.19 -5.38 13.04
N SER A 264 -4.96 -5.39 13.51
CA SER A 264 -4.60 -6.05 14.77
C SER A 264 -3.44 -5.35 15.47
N LEU A 265 -3.35 -5.59 16.77
CA LEU A 265 -2.16 -5.28 17.55
C LEU A 265 -1.28 -6.52 17.59
N SER A 266 -0.21 -6.55 16.83
CA SER A 266 0.63 -7.73 16.66
C SER A 266 2.11 -7.38 16.54
N PHE A 267 2.99 -8.39 16.62
CA PHE A 267 4.43 -8.21 16.41
C PHE A 267 4.73 -7.73 14.97
N VAL A 268 4.02 -8.26 13.98
CA VAL A 268 4.19 -7.86 12.57
C VAL A 268 3.77 -6.40 12.37
N ASN A 269 2.62 -5.99 12.94
CA ASN A 269 2.18 -4.59 12.85
C ASN A 269 3.11 -3.62 13.62
N SER A 270 3.67 -4.06 14.75
CA SER A 270 4.69 -3.28 15.46
C SER A 270 5.94 -3.09 14.61
N ASN A 271 6.35 -4.12 13.86
CA ASN A 271 7.41 -4.01 12.87
C ASN A 271 7.07 -3.01 11.76
N ALA A 272 5.84 -3.02 11.24
CA ALA A 272 5.39 -2.07 10.23
C ALA A 272 5.45 -0.62 10.72
N LEU A 273 4.98 -0.37 11.96
CA LEU A 273 5.03 0.95 12.58
C LEU A 273 6.48 1.43 12.78
N PHE A 274 7.36 0.53 13.24
CA PHE A 274 8.77 0.88 13.43
C PHE A 274 9.51 1.10 12.11
N ALA A 275 9.23 0.28 11.11
CA ALA A 275 9.87 0.38 9.81
C ALA A 275 9.47 1.65 9.05
N ALA A 276 8.24 2.16 9.27
CA ALA A 276 7.71 3.31 8.56
C ALA A 276 8.43 4.62 8.92
N ASP A 277 8.73 5.43 7.91
CA ASP A 277 9.18 6.81 8.07
C ASP A 277 7.97 7.77 8.19
N ALA A 278 6.81 7.39 7.63
CA ALA A 278 5.58 8.17 7.68
C ALA A 278 4.35 7.27 7.84
N LEU A 279 3.26 7.86 8.38
CA LEU A 279 1.99 7.15 8.61
C LEU A 279 0.83 7.86 7.91
N VAL A 280 0.00 7.09 7.21
CA VAL A 280 -1.34 7.47 6.78
C VAL A 280 -2.35 6.68 7.61
N ILE A 281 -3.06 7.36 8.50
CA ILE A 281 -4.00 6.76 9.45
C ILE A 281 -5.40 6.89 8.86
N THR A 282 -5.96 5.78 8.38
CA THR A 282 -7.30 5.76 7.77
C THR A 282 -8.38 5.83 8.85
N LEU A 283 -9.28 6.81 8.78
CA LEU A 283 -10.29 7.06 9.79
C LEU A 283 -11.66 7.41 9.18
N PRO A 284 -12.65 6.50 9.22
CA PRO A 284 -14.03 6.86 8.92
C PRO A 284 -14.58 7.85 9.95
N PRO A 285 -15.33 8.90 9.55
CA PRO A 285 -15.89 9.87 10.48
C PRO A 285 -17.18 9.33 11.15
N ALA A 286 -17.03 8.26 11.92
CA ALA A 286 -18.10 7.65 12.70
C ALA A 286 -17.68 7.49 14.18
N PRO A 287 -18.62 7.55 15.16
CA PRO A 287 -18.29 7.63 16.58
C PRO A 287 -17.38 6.49 17.07
N LEU A 288 -17.69 5.25 16.69
CA LEU A 288 -16.93 4.07 17.09
C LEU A 288 -15.52 4.02 16.44
N ASP A 289 -15.37 4.60 15.26
CA ASP A 289 -14.08 4.69 14.58
C ASP A 289 -13.17 5.72 15.25
N VAL A 290 -13.73 6.86 15.66
CA VAL A 290 -12.98 7.89 16.42
C VAL A 290 -12.51 7.35 17.77
N GLN A 291 -13.35 6.58 18.49
CA GLN A 291 -12.95 5.95 19.74
C GLN A 291 -11.81 4.95 19.52
N SER A 292 -11.90 4.12 18.46
CA SER A 292 -10.84 3.18 18.11
C SER A 292 -9.54 3.89 17.73
N ALA A 293 -9.62 5.05 17.06
CA ALA A 293 -8.44 5.84 16.71
C ALA A 293 -7.71 6.40 17.94
N SER A 294 -8.44 6.80 18.99
CA SER A 294 -7.80 7.24 20.25
C SER A 294 -6.93 6.14 20.86
N LEU A 295 -7.46 4.91 20.93
CA LEU A 295 -6.69 3.76 21.40
C LEU A 295 -5.48 3.45 20.50
N PHE A 296 -5.61 3.68 19.19
CA PHE A 296 -4.51 3.51 18.25
C PHE A 296 -3.38 4.51 18.51
N TYR A 297 -3.71 5.78 18.76
CA TYR A 297 -2.69 6.80 19.10
C TYR A 297 -1.98 6.48 20.42
N GLU A 298 -2.71 6.02 21.44
CA GLU A 298 -2.13 5.58 22.71
C GLU A 298 -1.12 4.46 22.50
N LEU A 299 -1.44 3.52 21.62
CA LEU A 299 -0.52 2.44 21.29
C LEU A 299 0.72 2.93 20.54
N ILE A 300 0.55 3.73 19.47
CA ILE A 300 1.72 4.29 18.76
C ILE A 300 2.65 4.96 19.78
N ALA A 301 2.09 5.80 20.66
CA ALA A 301 2.84 6.46 21.70
C ALA A 301 3.53 5.47 22.66
N SER A 302 2.86 4.38 23.02
CA SER A 302 3.44 3.34 23.88
C SER A 302 4.59 2.60 23.20
N VAL A 303 4.42 2.21 21.92
CA VAL A 303 5.47 1.56 21.13
C VAL A 303 6.68 2.50 21.01
N VAL A 304 6.47 3.74 20.61
CA VAL A 304 7.55 4.74 20.46
C VAL A 304 8.27 4.94 21.79
N ARG A 305 7.55 5.06 22.91
CA ARG A 305 8.13 5.22 24.26
C ARG A 305 8.97 4.01 24.66
N THR A 306 8.49 2.79 24.39
CA THR A 306 9.24 1.57 24.68
C THR A 306 10.55 1.50 23.90
N ILE A 307 10.52 1.90 22.62
CA ILE A 307 11.70 1.96 21.77
C ILE A 307 12.70 2.98 22.29
N ASP A 308 12.25 4.19 22.64
CA ASP A 308 13.07 5.26 23.20
C ASP A 308 13.76 4.80 24.51
N GLN A 309 13.03 4.14 25.40
CA GLN A 309 13.58 3.61 26.65
C GLN A 309 14.65 2.53 26.44
N VAL A 310 14.52 1.70 25.40
CA VAL A 310 15.45 0.59 25.15
C VAL A 310 16.68 1.05 24.36
N GLN A 311 16.53 2.01 23.45
CA GLN A 311 17.60 2.40 22.51
C GLN A 311 18.21 3.78 22.79
N GLY A 312 17.54 4.65 23.57
CA GLY A 312 17.96 6.02 23.78
C GLY A 312 17.80 6.94 22.54
N ASP A 313 17.22 6.40 21.44
CA ASP A 313 16.92 7.14 20.22
C ASP A 313 15.40 7.16 19.99
N ALA A 314 14.80 8.34 20.13
CA ALA A 314 13.37 8.51 19.92
C ALA A 314 12.98 8.27 18.46
N LYS A 315 12.12 7.29 18.21
CA LYS A 315 11.49 7.09 16.89
C LYS A 315 10.68 8.34 16.53
N ALA A 316 11.02 8.99 15.44
CA ALA A 316 10.27 10.09 14.86
C ALA A 316 9.68 9.68 13.52
N PHE A 317 8.49 10.21 13.22
CA PHE A 317 7.88 10.10 11.90
C PHE A 317 8.04 11.42 11.16
N GLU A 318 8.34 11.36 9.87
CA GLU A 318 8.39 12.53 8.99
C GLU A 318 7.02 13.23 8.91
N PHE A 319 5.96 12.43 8.90
CA PHE A 319 4.59 12.85 9.16
C PHE A 319 3.73 11.67 9.63
N ALA A 320 2.65 11.97 10.38
CA ALA A 320 1.62 11.01 10.76
C ALA A 320 0.27 11.70 10.56
N ALA A 321 -0.38 11.47 9.43
CA ALA A 321 -1.57 12.23 9.03
C ALA A 321 -2.80 11.34 8.92
N VAL A 322 -3.96 11.89 9.32
CA VAL A 322 -5.26 11.22 9.23
C VAL A 322 -5.84 11.39 7.83
N LEU A 323 -6.17 10.29 7.19
CA LEU A 323 -7.01 10.27 6.00
C LEU A 323 -8.44 9.91 6.40
N LEU A 324 -9.37 10.85 6.20
CA LEU A 324 -10.79 10.55 6.34
C LEU A 324 -11.21 9.60 5.23
N THR A 325 -11.64 8.39 5.61
CA THR A 325 -12.08 7.36 4.65
C THR A 325 -13.57 7.09 4.78
N ARG A 326 -14.16 6.40 3.77
CA ARG A 326 -15.59 6.09 3.74
C ARG A 326 -16.47 7.31 4.02
N PHE A 327 -16.00 8.49 3.64
CA PHE A 327 -16.69 9.75 3.87
C PHE A 327 -17.94 9.85 2.99
N ARG A 328 -19.06 10.22 3.62
CA ARG A 328 -20.34 10.48 2.92
C ARG A 328 -20.62 11.97 2.90
N PRO A 329 -20.37 12.66 1.78
CA PRO A 329 -20.52 14.14 1.73
C PRO A 329 -21.93 14.66 2.04
N LYS A 330 -22.97 13.85 1.78
CA LYS A 330 -24.38 14.22 2.05
C LYS A 330 -24.85 13.90 3.47
N ASP A 331 -24.07 13.17 4.25
CA ASP A 331 -24.40 12.80 5.62
C ASP A 331 -23.93 13.89 6.59
N LYS A 332 -24.88 14.58 7.22
CA LYS A 332 -24.61 15.67 8.18
C LYS A 332 -23.82 15.19 9.41
N ASN A 333 -23.99 13.93 9.85
CA ASN A 333 -23.22 13.40 10.95
C ASN A 333 -21.76 13.18 10.56
N HIS A 334 -21.51 12.62 9.36
CA HIS A 334 -20.15 12.51 8.81
C HIS A 334 -19.48 13.88 8.69
N GLN A 335 -20.17 14.90 8.16
CA GLN A 335 -19.64 16.26 8.06
C GLN A 335 -19.27 16.83 9.44
N ARG A 336 -20.14 16.69 10.43
CA ARG A 336 -19.93 17.20 11.78
C ARG A 336 -18.74 16.51 12.47
N ILE A 337 -18.64 15.18 12.36
CA ILE A 337 -17.54 14.41 12.97
C ILE A 337 -16.24 14.72 12.25
N ALA A 338 -16.23 14.77 10.90
CA ALA A 338 -15.06 15.14 10.11
C ALA A 338 -14.53 16.53 10.47
N SER A 339 -15.41 17.52 10.66
CA SER A 339 -15.02 18.85 11.13
C SER A 339 -14.34 18.80 12.49
N ARG A 340 -14.86 18.01 13.44
CA ARG A 340 -14.25 17.83 14.76
C ARG A 340 -12.90 17.13 14.65
N ILE A 341 -12.78 16.05 13.86
CA ILE A 341 -11.51 15.37 13.62
C ILE A 341 -10.47 16.38 13.16
N ARG A 342 -10.75 17.21 12.15
CA ARG A 342 -9.83 18.24 11.66
C ARG A 342 -9.50 19.32 12.69
N THR A 343 -10.40 19.62 13.61
CA THR A 343 -10.15 20.59 14.69
C THR A 343 -9.17 20.05 15.73
N TYR A 344 -9.32 18.78 16.11
CA TYR A 344 -8.52 18.18 17.20
C TYR A 344 -7.28 17.46 16.68
N LEU A 345 -7.35 16.82 15.50
CA LEU A 345 -6.23 16.17 14.83
C LEU A 345 -5.78 17.05 13.66
N LYS A 346 -4.88 18.00 13.96
CA LYS A 346 -4.46 19.04 13.01
C LYS A 346 -3.82 18.48 11.75
N ASP A 347 -3.11 17.35 11.87
CA ASP A 347 -2.50 16.63 10.75
C ASP A 347 -3.54 15.70 10.10
N THR A 348 -4.58 16.30 9.52
CA THR A 348 -5.64 15.59 8.78
C THR A 348 -5.63 16.08 7.33
N PHE A 349 -5.55 15.16 6.38
CA PHE A 349 -5.65 15.46 4.95
C PHE A 349 -6.94 16.20 4.62
N THR A 350 -6.85 17.17 3.71
CA THR A 350 -7.97 18.01 3.29
C THR A 350 -8.98 17.20 2.49
N ASN A 351 -8.49 16.36 1.57
CA ASN A 351 -9.29 15.57 0.67
C ASN A 351 -9.67 14.23 1.32
N PRO A 352 -10.99 13.96 1.54
CA PRO A 352 -11.41 12.69 2.08
C PRO A 352 -11.58 11.63 0.97
N MET A 353 -11.29 10.38 1.27
CA MET A 353 -11.70 9.25 0.45
C MET A 353 -13.21 9.02 0.58
N VAL A 354 -13.95 9.37 -0.46
CA VAL A 354 -15.41 9.32 -0.49
C VAL A 354 -15.90 7.88 -0.64
N GLN A 355 -16.90 7.50 0.15
CA GLN A 355 -17.61 6.23 -0.05
C GLN A 355 -18.51 6.35 -1.30
N THR A 356 -18.28 5.47 -2.26
CA THR A 356 -19.05 5.45 -3.51
C THR A 356 -19.43 4.02 -3.90
N VAL A 357 -20.59 3.86 -4.53
CA VAL A 357 -21.00 2.58 -5.13
C VAL A 357 -20.01 2.12 -6.21
N VAL A 358 -19.30 3.05 -6.83
CA VAL A 358 -18.24 2.74 -7.81
C VAL A 358 -17.14 1.90 -7.18
N LEU A 359 -16.57 2.37 -6.07
CA LEU A 359 -15.52 1.62 -5.35
C LEU A 359 -16.01 0.27 -4.83
N GLU A 360 -17.26 0.21 -4.35
CA GLU A 360 -17.85 -1.04 -3.87
C GLU A 360 -17.98 -2.07 -5.02
N ARG A 361 -18.51 -1.67 -6.17
CA ARG A 361 -18.65 -2.54 -7.35
C ARG A 361 -17.31 -2.99 -7.92
N LEU A 362 -16.33 -2.09 -7.99
CA LEU A 362 -14.99 -2.43 -8.46
C LEU A 362 -14.30 -3.39 -7.47
N GLY A 363 -14.48 -3.18 -6.18
CA GLY A 363 -13.96 -4.07 -5.15
C GLY A 363 -14.47 -5.52 -5.26
N LEU A 364 -15.74 -5.72 -5.65
CA LEU A 364 -16.30 -7.05 -5.93
C LEU A 364 -15.60 -7.76 -7.12
N LYS A 365 -15.05 -6.99 -8.06
CA LYS A 365 -14.28 -7.50 -9.21
C LYS A 365 -12.77 -7.47 -8.95
N LEU A 366 -12.33 -7.18 -7.74
CA LEU A 366 -10.92 -6.95 -7.36
C LEU A 366 -10.22 -5.90 -8.25
N LEU A 367 -10.98 -4.94 -8.80
CA LEU A 367 -10.49 -3.86 -9.64
C LEU A 367 -10.36 -2.55 -8.83
N THR A 368 -9.43 -1.71 -9.25
CA THR A 368 -9.29 -0.34 -8.79
C THR A 368 -9.87 0.65 -9.80
N LEU A 369 -9.97 1.93 -9.41
CA LEU A 369 -10.37 3.01 -10.33
C LEU A 369 -9.36 3.22 -11.47
N TYR A 370 -8.10 2.86 -11.27
CA TYR A 370 -7.06 3.01 -12.30
C TYR A 370 -7.03 1.86 -13.30
N GLU A 371 -7.53 0.70 -12.90
CA GLU A 371 -7.64 -0.49 -13.76
C GLU A 371 -8.94 -0.50 -14.57
N ALA A 372 -10.01 0.07 -14.04
CA ALA A 372 -11.30 0.06 -14.70
C ALA A 372 -11.39 1.10 -15.83
N ASP A 373 -11.99 0.71 -16.95
CA ASP A 373 -12.39 1.60 -18.05
C ASP A 373 -13.86 1.37 -18.37
N PRO A 374 -14.72 2.39 -18.29
CA PRO A 374 -16.13 2.25 -18.67
C PRO A 374 -16.36 1.87 -20.15
N GLN A 375 -15.33 1.93 -20.99
CA GLN A 375 -15.42 1.68 -22.42
C GLN A 375 -14.73 0.35 -22.85
N ASP A 376 -13.95 -0.27 -21.97
CA ASP A 376 -13.27 -1.52 -22.25
C ASP A 376 -14.10 -2.70 -21.73
N GLU A 377 -14.40 -3.69 -22.57
CA GLU A 377 -15.22 -4.84 -22.19
C GLU A 377 -14.57 -5.71 -21.09
N ALA A 378 -13.24 -5.82 -21.08
CA ALA A 378 -12.51 -6.65 -20.13
C ALA A 378 -12.46 -6.05 -18.71
N THR A 379 -12.37 -4.71 -18.61
CA THR A 379 -12.26 -3.97 -17.34
C THR A 379 -13.47 -3.09 -17.06
N LYS A 380 -14.59 -3.36 -17.77
CA LYS A 380 -15.77 -2.52 -17.81
C LYS A 380 -16.38 -2.27 -16.44
N TYR A 381 -16.49 -1.00 -16.10
CA TYR A 381 -17.37 -0.52 -15.04
C TYR A 381 -18.81 -0.39 -15.58
N GLU A 382 -19.67 -1.28 -15.16
CA GLU A 382 -21.10 -1.26 -15.52
C GLU A 382 -21.85 -0.26 -14.63
N GLY A 383 -21.87 1.02 -15.00
CA GLY A 383 -22.55 2.04 -14.23
C GLY A 383 -22.47 3.43 -14.85
N ASP A 384 -22.93 4.44 -14.09
CA ASP A 384 -22.90 5.82 -14.54
C ASP A 384 -21.46 6.31 -14.69
N ARG A 385 -21.06 6.62 -15.92
CA ARG A 385 -19.75 7.15 -16.28
C ARG A 385 -19.38 8.42 -15.50
N ARG A 386 -20.33 9.31 -15.29
CA ARG A 386 -20.08 10.56 -14.53
C ARG A 386 -19.79 10.24 -13.05
N ALA A 387 -20.45 9.21 -12.50
CA ALA A 387 -20.14 8.76 -11.13
C ALA A 387 -18.73 8.17 -11.05
N PHE A 388 -18.30 7.42 -12.07
CA PHE A 388 -16.94 6.90 -12.16
C PHE A 388 -15.90 8.03 -12.25
N GLU A 389 -16.09 8.99 -13.16
CA GLU A 389 -15.19 10.14 -13.34
C GLU A 389 -15.04 10.95 -12.03
N ARG A 390 -16.15 11.20 -11.32
CA ARG A 390 -16.10 11.87 -10.01
C ARG A 390 -15.37 11.05 -8.93
N ALA A 391 -15.56 9.74 -8.93
CA ALA A 391 -14.87 8.86 -7.97
C ALA A 391 -13.36 8.84 -8.24
N LEU A 392 -12.96 8.76 -9.51
CA LEU A 392 -11.55 8.80 -9.94
C LEU A 392 -10.90 10.15 -9.60
N GLU A 393 -11.60 11.27 -9.85
CA GLU A 393 -11.10 12.60 -9.51
C GLU A 393 -10.90 12.76 -8.00
N ALA A 394 -11.88 12.38 -7.18
CA ALA A 394 -11.76 12.42 -5.72
C ALA A 394 -10.61 11.55 -5.21
N MET A 395 -10.36 10.39 -5.82
CA MET A 395 -9.23 9.52 -5.46
C MET A 395 -7.90 10.15 -5.89
N ASN A 396 -7.84 10.78 -7.06
CA ASN A 396 -6.66 11.50 -7.51
C ASN A 396 -6.30 12.66 -6.56
N ASP A 397 -7.30 13.37 -6.04
CA ASP A 397 -7.06 14.48 -5.09
C ASP A 397 -6.49 13.98 -3.77
N VAL A 398 -7.00 12.86 -3.23
CA VAL A 398 -6.44 12.19 -2.05
C VAL A 398 -4.99 11.78 -2.30
N ASN A 399 -4.73 11.06 -3.39
CA ASN A 399 -3.40 10.52 -3.67
C ASN A 399 -2.39 11.64 -3.99
N ARG A 400 -2.82 12.71 -4.64
CA ARG A 400 -2.00 13.91 -4.90
C ARG A 400 -1.57 14.59 -3.60
N GLU A 401 -2.47 14.72 -2.62
CA GLU A 401 -2.15 15.32 -1.32
C GLU A 401 -1.14 14.46 -0.54
N ILE A 402 -1.25 13.14 -0.60
CA ILE A 402 -0.26 12.23 -0.01
C ILE A 402 1.08 12.33 -0.76
N GLU A 403 1.08 12.36 -2.09
CA GLU A 403 2.29 12.59 -2.91
C GLU A 403 2.99 13.90 -2.54
N GLN A 404 2.24 15.00 -2.36
CA GLN A 404 2.79 16.29 -1.93
C GLN A 404 3.47 16.20 -0.56
N SER A 405 2.91 15.40 0.36
CA SER A 405 3.52 15.15 1.67
C SER A 405 4.84 14.38 1.54
N ILE A 406 4.89 13.37 0.66
CA ILE A 406 6.12 12.64 0.33
C ILE A 406 7.19 13.58 -0.24
N GLN A 407 6.82 14.42 -1.21
CA GLN A 407 7.72 15.41 -1.82
C GLN A 407 8.22 16.45 -0.80
N ALA A 408 7.35 16.88 0.13
CA ALA A 408 7.73 17.80 1.21
C ALA A 408 8.79 17.22 2.15
N VAL A 409 8.75 15.90 2.43
CA VAL A 409 9.80 15.21 3.21
C VAL A 409 11.14 15.33 2.49
N TRP A 410 11.19 15.01 1.21
CA TRP A 410 12.43 15.10 0.44
C TRP A 410 12.93 16.53 0.29
N ALA A 411 12.04 17.51 0.12
CA ALA A 411 12.41 18.92 0.05
C ALA A 411 13.04 19.42 1.37
N ARG A 412 12.50 19.03 2.54
CA ARG A 412 13.09 19.34 3.86
C ARG A 412 14.47 18.71 4.01
N GLY A 413 14.63 17.45 3.61
CA GLY A 413 15.92 16.76 3.66
C GLY A 413 16.97 17.42 2.79
N ALA A 414 16.61 17.87 1.57
CA ALA A 414 17.48 18.60 0.70
C ALA A 414 17.93 19.96 1.27
N LEU A 415 17.00 20.70 1.89
CA LEU A 415 17.30 21.97 2.56
C LEU A 415 18.24 21.75 3.77
N ALA A 416 17.99 20.76 4.60
CA ALA A 416 18.83 20.44 5.74
C ALA A 416 20.27 20.07 5.32
N ALA A 417 20.42 19.27 4.26
CA ALA A 417 21.73 18.90 3.70
C ALA A 417 22.48 20.13 3.13
N SER A 418 21.77 21.05 2.46
CA SER A 418 22.35 22.30 1.96
C SER A 418 22.85 23.21 3.08
N VAL A 419 22.09 23.35 4.16
CA VAL A 419 22.49 24.15 5.34
C VAL A 419 23.68 23.50 6.06
N ALA A 420 23.69 22.19 6.22
CA ALA A 420 24.79 21.46 6.85
C ALA A 420 26.10 21.55 6.02
N GLY A 421 26.00 21.51 4.70
CA GLY A 421 27.15 21.68 3.79
C GLY A 421 27.67 23.15 3.69
N ALA A 422 26.84 24.12 4.06
CA ALA A 422 27.21 25.54 4.07
C ALA A 422 27.85 26.00 5.40
N LEU A 423 27.76 25.21 6.47
CA LEU A 423 28.44 25.50 7.72
C LEU A 423 29.91 25.08 7.61
N PRO A 424 30.89 26.01 7.78
CA PRO A 424 32.30 25.62 7.84
C PRO A 424 32.50 24.67 9.02
N ALA A 425 33.26 23.60 8.80
CA ALA A 425 33.62 22.67 9.86
C ALA A 425 34.18 23.46 11.05
N LEU A 426 33.44 23.52 12.16
CA LEU A 426 33.93 24.05 13.40
C LEU A 426 35.12 23.19 13.81
N ALA A 427 36.31 23.79 13.72
CA ALA A 427 37.53 23.16 14.20
C ALA A 427 37.34 22.71 15.65
N PRO A 428 37.82 21.51 16.03
CA PRO A 428 37.70 21.06 17.41
C PRO A 428 38.39 22.07 18.32
N LEU A 429 37.66 22.61 19.29
CA LEU A 429 38.23 23.42 20.38
C LEU A 429 39.29 22.58 21.06
N GLN A 430 40.57 22.88 20.78
CA GLN A 430 41.68 22.39 21.59
C GLN A 430 41.44 22.82 23.02
N LYS A 431 41.17 21.87 23.90
CA LYS A 431 41.24 22.07 25.32
C LYS A 431 42.66 22.57 25.63
N ALA A 432 42.81 23.85 25.88
CA ALA A 432 44.03 24.37 26.48
C ALA A 432 44.16 23.70 27.83
N ALA A 433 45.10 22.78 27.92
CA ALA A 433 45.66 22.32 29.20
C ALA A 433 46.48 23.49 29.75
N ASN A 434 45.96 24.15 30.73
CA ASN A 434 46.77 25.02 31.62
C ASN A 434 47.06 24.22 32.88
N GLY A 435 48.38 24.21 33.15
CA GLY A 435 49.06 23.62 34.28
C GLY A 435 48.73 24.21 35.61
#